data_55431be71b912d0833826529383af5ff
#
_entry.id   55431be71b912d0833826529383af5ff
#
_cell.length_a   1.000
_cell.length_b   1.000
_cell.length_c   1.000
_cell.angle_alpha   90.00
_cell.angle_beta   90.00
_cell.angle_gamma   90.00
#
_symmetry.space_group_name_H-M   'P 1'
#
loop_
_entity.id
_entity.type
_entity.pdbx_description
1 polymer ?
#
loop_
_entity_poly.entity_id
_entity_poly.type
_entity_poly.pdbx_seq_one_letter_code
_entity_poly.pdbx_strand_id
1 'polypeptide(L)'
;MEKTELRYQAYLQILKEELIPAMGCTEPIAVAYAAAVARKTLGAVPERVCVGASGSMIKNVKSVIVPNTDNRKGLEAAAAAGIVAGRPEQKLEVIADVTPEETKAILAYLDQTEITVEHVDNGVTFDIIVTVWKGGHSAQVRIAVFHTNIVHMEKDGEVLLDLPVHGDDEENLTDRSLLDMEHIWDFANTVDIEDVKPILDPQIKYNMAIAEEGLRGDYGANIGSVLLDMEGDNVRVRAKAYAAAGSDARMNGCEQPVVINSGSGNQGITTSVPVIVYARELKAGDEQLYRALTLSNLTTIHEKTPIGRLSAYCGAISAGAGAGAGIAYLCGGGYEAVIHTVVNALAVVSGVICDGAKASCAAKIATAVEAGLLGYNMYIRGQQFRGGDGIVAKGIENSLRNVGRLGKQGMKETNREIIDIMVGCK
;
A
#
# COMPACT_ATOMS: atom_id res chain seq x y z
N MET A 1 0.82 -15.32 -24.18
CA MET A 1 1.03 -16.27 -23.04
C MET A 1 -0.19 -17.17 -22.93
N GLU A 2 0.00 -18.47 -22.79
CA GLU A 2 -1.09 -19.45 -22.72
C GLU A 2 -1.48 -19.71 -21.25
N LYS A 3 -2.76 -20.04 -20.99
CA LYS A 3 -3.27 -20.30 -19.61
C LYS A 3 -2.51 -21.42 -18.86
N THR A 4 -1.93 -22.34 -19.56
CA THR A 4 -1.18 -23.49 -19.00
C THR A 4 0.27 -23.15 -18.65
N GLU A 5 0.77 -21.98 -19.05
CA GLU A 5 2.14 -21.60 -18.77
C GLU A 5 2.33 -21.23 -17.30
N LEU A 6 3.48 -21.60 -16.73
CA LEU A 6 3.83 -21.30 -15.34
C LEU A 6 3.71 -19.79 -15.03
N ARG A 7 4.20 -18.92 -15.93
CA ARG A 7 4.14 -17.46 -15.75
C ARG A 7 2.71 -16.93 -15.74
N TYR A 8 1.81 -17.47 -16.60
CA TYR A 8 0.41 -17.09 -16.60
C TYR A 8 -0.22 -17.30 -15.22
N GLN A 9 -0.05 -18.51 -14.67
CA GLN A 9 -0.60 -18.86 -13.37
C GLN A 9 0.07 -18.07 -12.25
N ALA A 10 1.39 -17.86 -12.32
CA ALA A 10 2.12 -17.06 -11.35
C ALA A 10 1.65 -15.59 -11.34
N TYR A 11 1.48 -14.96 -12.49
CA TYR A 11 1.05 -13.55 -12.58
C TYR A 11 -0.38 -13.37 -12.06
N LEU A 12 -1.26 -14.31 -12.39
CA LEU A 12 -2.62 -14.31 -11.85
C LEU A 12 -2.62 -14.48 -10.32
N GLN A 13 -1.78 -15.38 -9.80
CA GLN A 13 -1.66 -15.58 -8.36
C GLN A 13 -1.03 -14.38 -7.67
N ILE A 14 -0.01 -13.76 -8.25
CA ILE A 14 0.61 -12.51 -7.77
C ILE A 14 -0.44 -11.39 -7.66
N LEU A 15 -1.29 -11.22 -8.68
CA LEU A 15 -2.38 -10.24 -8.61
C LEU A 15 -3.34 -10.54 -7.45
N LYS A 16 -3.71 -11.80 -7.22
CA LYS A 16 -4.58 -12.21 -6.10
C LYS A 16 -3.95 -11.95 -4.74
N GLU A 17 -2.63 -12.12 -4.62
CA GLU A 17 -1.89 -11.90 -3.37
C GLU A 17 -1.72 -10.41 -3.04
N GLU A 18 -1.60 -9.56 -4.05
CA GLU A 18 -1.27 -8.15 -3.88
C GLU A 18 -2.47 -7.21 -3.96
N LEU A 19 -3.56 -7.60 -4.66
CA LEU A 19 -4.77 -6.79 -4.81
C LEU A 19 -5.85 -7.26 -3.84
N ILE A 20 -5.74 -6.83 -2.59
CA ILE A 20 -6.62 -7.26 -1.50
C ILE A 20 -7.43 -6.07 -1.00
N PRO A 21 -8.74 -6.23 -0.72
CA PRO A 21 -9.52 -5.21 -0.02
C PRO A 21 -8.95 -4.92 1.37
N ALA A 22 -8.90 -3.64 1.72
CA ALA A 22 -8.47 -3.17 3.04
C ALA A 22 -9.16 -1.86 3.39
N MET A 23 -9.44 -1.63 4.66
CA MET A 23 -10.03 -0.41 5.17
C MET A 23 -8.97 0.48 5.81
N GLY A 24 -8.98 1.77 5.50
CA GLY A 24 -8.02 2.71 6.08
C GLY A 24 -6.55 2.43 5.74
N CYS A 25 -5.63 2.81 6.60
CA CYS A 25 -4.20 2.50 6.46
C CYS A 25 -3.92 1.07 6.93
N THR A 26 -3.23 0.28 6.11
CA THR A 26 -3.01 -1.15 6.34
C THR A 26 -2.20 -1.46 7.60
N GLU A 27 -1.24 -0.61 7.96
CA GLU A 27 -0.39 -0.84 9.13
C GLU A 27 -1.15 -0.71 10.46
N PRO A 28 -1.93 0.37 10.75
CA PRO A 28 -2.76 0.39 11.95
C PRO A 28 -3.82 -0.71 11.94
N ILE A 29 -4.35 -1.10 10.78
CA ILE A 29 -5.29 -2.20 10.69
C ILE A 29 -4.62 -3.55 11.04
N ALA A 30 -3.36 -3.76 10.66
CA ALA A 30 -2.61 -4.94 11.09
C ALA A 30 -2.38 -4.96 12.62
N VAL A 31 -2.15 -3.80 13.24
CA VAL A 31 -2.09 -3.69 14.71
C VAL A 31 -3.45 -4.04 15.33
N ALA A 32 -4.56 -3.50 14.81
CA ALA A 32 -5.90 -3.83 15.26
C ALA A 32 -6.21 -5.33 15.07
N TYR A 33 -5.78 -5.92 13.96
CA TYR A 33 -5.93 -7.35 13.71
C TYR A 33 -5.15 -8.20 14.72
N ALA A 34 -3.87 -7.89 14.97
CA ALA A 34 -3.07 -8.56 15.99
C ALA A 34 -3.74 -8.47 17.39
N ALA A 35 -4.24 -7.27 17.74
CA ALA A 35 -4.89 -7.01 19.01
C ALA A 35 -6.23 -7.77 19.15
N ALA A 36 -7.02 -7.85 18.09
CA ALA A 36 -8.26 -8.62 18.07
C ALA A 36 -8.00 -10.12 18.22
N VAL A 37 -6.97 -10.66 17.57
CA VAL A 37 -6.55 -12.06 17.70
C VAL A 37 -6.02 -12.31 19.13
N ALA A 38 -5.21 -11.42 19.70
CA ALA A 38 -4.68 -11.54 21.05
C ALA A 38 -5.81 -11.56 22.10
N ARG A 39 -6.80 -10.65 21.98
CA ARG A 39 -8.02 -10.68 22.82
C ARG A 39 -8.78 -12.01 22.69
N LYS A 40 -8.96 -12.52 21.47
CA LYS A 40 -9.64 -13.80 21.21
C LYS A 40 -8.87 -14.96 21.86
N THR A 41 -7.55 -14.96 21.76
CA THR A 41 -6.67 -15.96 22.38
C THR A 41 -6.73 -15.89 23.90
N LEU A 42 -6.71 -14.70 24.49
CA LEU A 42 -6.88 -14.48 25.92
C LEU A 42 -8.25 -14.97 26.41
N GLY A 43 -9.30 -14.76 25.61
CA GLY A 43 -10.68 -15.12 25.94
C GLY A 43 -11.44 -14.06 26.76
N ALA A 44 -10.87 -12.87 26.93
CA ALA A 44 -11.47 -11.78 27.71
C ALA A 44 -10.97 -10.41 27.18
N VAL A 45 -11.67 -9.32 27.52
CA VAL A 45 -11.18 -7.96 27.29
C VAL A 45 -10.02 -7.70 28.26
N PRO A 46 -8.81 -7.40 27.78
CA PRO A 46 -7.64 -7.21 28.61
C PRO A 46 -7.69 -5.91 29.41
N GLU A 47 -7.00 -5.88 30.55
CA GLU A 47 -6.84 -4.72 31.43
C GLU A 47 -5.45 -4.04 31.30
N ARG A 48 -4.53 -4.67 30.58
CA ARG A 48 -3.23 -4.12 30.20
C ARG A 48 -2.82 -4.63 28.81
N VAL A 49 -2.20 -3.77 28.01
CA VAL A 49 -1.76 -4.05 26.64
C VAL A 49 -0.36 -3.53 26.44
N CYS A 50 0.49 -4.31 25.77
CA CYS A 50 1.77 -3.85 25.23
C CYS A 50 1.81 -4.11 23.73
N VAL A 51 2.14 -3.09 22.96
CA VAL A 51 2.33 -3.18 21.51
C VAL A 51 3.81 -2.99 21.21
N GLY A 52 4.53 -4.08 20.99
CA GLY A 52 5.86 -4.05 20.39
C GLY A 52 5.76 -3.85 18.89
N ALA A 53 6.51 -2.91 18.34
CA ALA A 53 6.50 -2.65 16.90
C ALA A 53 7.88 -2.27 16.39
N SER A 54 8.22 -2.69 15.14
CA SER A 54 9.44 -2.23 14.48
C SER A 54 9.40 -0.71 14.25
N GLY A 55 10.57 -0.08 14.12
CA GLY A 55 10.66 1.36 13.83
C GLY A 55 9.88 1.76 12.57
N SER A 56 9.87 0.91 11.54
CA SER A 56 9.09 1.13 10.32
C SER A 56 7.58 1.11 10.57
N MET A 57 7.11 0.22 11.45
CA MET A 57 5.70 0.18 11.85
C MET A 57 5.31 1.40 12.67
N ILE A 58 6.13 1.80 13.65
CA ILE A 58 5.91 3.03 14.43
C ILE A 58 5.83 4.24 13.50
N LYS A 59 6.78 4.38 12.57
CA LYS A 59 6.81 5.44 11.57
C LYS A 59 5.49 5.52 10.77
N ASN A 60 4.96 4.38 10.33
CA ASN A 60 3.81 4.35 9.45
C ASN A 60 2.47 4.52 10.18
N VAL A 61 2.39 4.20 11.48
CA VAL A 61 1.14 4.26 12.24
C VAL A 61 0.98 5.57 13.03
N LYS A 62 2.08 6.18 13.49
CA LYS A 62 2.09 7.30 14.44
C LYS A 62 1.17 8.47 14.06
N SER A 63 1.10 8.83 12.78
CA SER A 63 0.43 10.07 12.34
C SER A 63 -0.87 9.87 11.57
N VAL A 64 -1.29 8.62 11.35
CA VAL A 64 -2.49 8.30 10.59
C VAL A 64 -3.71 8.14 11.50
N ILE A 65 -4.86 8.61 11.04
CA ILE A 65 -6.13 8.40 11.72
C ILE A 65 -6.56 6.94 11.57
N VAL A 66 -6.90 6.32 12.69
CA VAL A 66 -7.49 4.98 12.72
C VAL A 66 -9.00 5.12 12.46
N PRO A 67 -9.57 4.42 11.46
CA PRO A 67 -11.01 4.46 11.20
C PRO A 67 -11.83 4.08 12.44
N ASN A 68 -13.04 4.63 12.57
CA ASN A 68 -13.99 4.29 13.64
C ASN A 68 -13.51 4.59 15.07
N THR A 69 -12.56 5.53 15.25
CA THR A 69 -11.99 5.89 16.56
C THR A 69 -12.16 7.36 16.93
N ASP A 70 -13.08 8.08 16.30
CA ASP A 70 -13.28 9.52 16.49
C ASP A 70 -11.95 10.31 16.31
N ASN A 71 -11.31 10.10 15.15
CA ASN A 71 -10.06 10.75 14.74
C ASN A 71 -8.83 10.45 15.61
N ARG A 72 -8.84 9.39 16.42
CA ARG A 72 -7.65 8.98 17.17
C ARG A 72 -6.57 8.42 16.24
N LYS A 73 -5.32 8.63 16.64
CA LYS A 73 -4.13 8.24 15.87
C LYS A 73 -3.25 7.31 16.69
N GLY A 74 -2.38 6.58 15.99
CA GLY A 74 -1.30 5.84 16.64
C GLY A 74 -1.60 4.37 16.88
N LEU A 75 -0.60 3.67 17.44
CA LEU A 75 -0.67 2.25 17.73
C LEU A 75 -1.66 1.93 18.86
N GLU A 76 -1.76 2.82 19.85
CA GLU A 76 -2.66 2.69 20.98
C GLU A 76 -4.12 2.69 20.52
N ALA A 77 -4.48 3.63 19.62
CA ALA A 77 -5.82 3.71 19.06
C ALA A 77 -6.16 2.47 18.22
N ALA A 78 -5.20 2.00 17.41
CA ALA A 78 -5.37 0.80 16.61
C ALA A 78 -5.55 -0.45 17.45
N ALA A 79 -4.73 -0.63 18.51
CA ALA A 79 -4.85 -1.74 19.44
C ALA A 79 -6.18 -1.73 20.19
N ALA A 80 -6.61 -0.56 20.71
CA ALA A 80 -7.88 -0.41 21.39
C ALA A 80 -9.07 -0.75 20.48
N ALA A 81 -9.07 -0.27 19.24
CA ALA A 81 -10.11 -0.59 18.27
C ALA A 81 -10.20 -2.10 18.01
N GLY A 82 -9.05 -2.77 17.80
CA GLY A 82 -8.99 -4.22 17.64
C GLY A 82 -9.48 -4.99 18.86
N ILE A 83 -9.11 -4.55 20.07
CA ILE A 83 -9.51 -5.19 21.33
C ILE A 83 -11.01 -5.03 21.58
N VAL A 84 -11.56 -3.85 21.39
CA VAL A 84 -12.96 -3.58 21.79
C VAL A 84 -13.94 -4.07 20.72
N ALA A 85 -13.69 -3.74 19.44
CA ALA A 85 -14.64 -3.95 18.37
C ALA A 85 -14.12 -4.88 17.24
N GLY A 86 -12.86 -5.29 17.28
CA GLY A 86 -12.25 -6.06 16.20
C GLY A 86 -12.88 -7.44 15.95
N ARG A 87 -13.06 -7.78 14.68
CA ARG A 87 -13.56 -9.07 14.18
C ARG A 87 -12.41 -9.78 13.44
N PRO A 88 -11.64 -10.66 14.14
CA PRO A 88 -10.38 -11.21 13.61
C PRO A 88 -10.53 -11.96 12.27
N GLU A 89 -11.70 -12.56 12.02
CA GLU A 89 -12.00 -13.27 10.77
C GLU A 89 -11.98 -12.37 9.54
N GLN A 90 -12.17 -11.06 9.71
CA GLN A 90 -12.18 -10.07 8.62
C GLN A 90 -10.77 -9.55 8.26
N LYS A 91 -9.71 -9.97 8.97
CA LYS A 91 -8.32 -9.60 8.68
C LYS A 91 -8.13 -8.08 8.51
N LEU A 92 -7.83 -7.60 7.28
CA LEU A 92 -7.60 -6.18 7.00
C LEU A 92 -8.89 -5.32 6.95
N GLU A 93 -10.02 -5.91 7.22
CA GLU A 93 -11.30 -5.25 7.45
C GLU A 93 -11.79 -5.45 8.90
N VAL A 94 -10.88 -5.80 9.82
CA VAL A 94 -11.13 -6.19 11.21
C VAL A 94 -11.98 -5.20 12.02
N ILE A 95 -11.94 -3.91 11.67
CA ILE A 95 -12.73 -2.83 12.31
C ILE A 95 -13.66 -2.13 11.31
N ALA A 96 -14.06 -2.79 10.20
CA ALA A 96 -14.92 -2.19 9.20
C ALA A 96 -16.36 -1.99 9.70
N ASP A 97 -16.88 -2.95 10.49
CA ASP A 97 -18.27 -2.97 10.95
C ASP A 97 -18.42 -2.45 12.40
N VAL A 98 -17.63 -1.44 12.79
CA VAL A 98 -17.70 -0.83 14.12
C VAL A 98 -18.94 0.06 14.23
N THR A 99 -19.74 -0.17 15.27
CA THR A 99 -20.93 0.64 15.55
C THR A 99 -20.58 1.94 16.29
N PRO A 100 -21.46 2.97 16.30
CA PRO A 100 -21.27 4.18 17.11
C PRO A 100 -21.13 3.90 18.61
N GLU A 101 -21.79 2.86 19.13
CA GLU A 101 -21.68 2.40 20.52
C GLU A 101 -20.31 1.80 20.78
N GLU A 102 -19.81 0.97 19.87
CA GLU A 102 -18.44 0.42 19.94
C GLU A 102 -17.38 1.52 19.84
N THR A 103 -17.57 2.56 19.01
CA THR A 103 -16.67 3.73 18.96
C THR A 103 -16.57 4.39 20.34
N LYS A 104 -17.69 4.62 21.03
CA LYS A 104 -17.69 5.15 22.40
C LYS A 104 -16.96 4.23 23.36
N ALA A 105 -17.15 2.91 23.24
CA ALA A 105 -16.47 1.93 24.07
C ALA A 105 -14.94 1.90 23.79
N ILE A 106 -14.50 2.08 22.54
CA ILE A 106 -13.09 2.21 22.19
C ILE A 106 -12.46 3.43 22.88
N LEU A 107 -13.14 4.58 22.86
CA LEU A 107 -12.65 5.79 23.52
C LEU A 107 -12.56 5.60 25.03
N ALA A 108 -13.60 5.03 25.65
CA ALA A 108 -13.59 4.74 27.08
C ALA A 108 -12.47 3.74 27.46
N TYR A 109 -12.21 2.75 26.61
CA TYR A 109 -11.13 1.78 26.82
C TYR A 109 -9.76 2.46 26.74
N LEU A 110 -9.55 3.36 25.78
CA LEU A 110 -8.30 4.15 25.64
C LEU A 110 -8.03 5.02 26.87
N ASP A 111 -9.07 5.60 27.47
CA ASP A 111 -8.93 6.47 28.64
C ASP A 111 -8.69 5.70 29.96
N GLN A 112 -9.08 4.42 30.02
CA GLN A 112 -9.09 3.62 31.27
C GLN A 112 -8.02 2.52 31.30
N THR A 113 -7.47 2.14 30.15
CA THR A 113 -6.56 0.99 30.05
C THR A 113 -5.14 1.44 29.73
N GLU A 114 -4.18 0.87 30.46
CA GLU A 114 -2.77 1.09 30.17
C GLU A 114 -2.39 0.36 28.85
N ILE A 115 -2.14 1.14 27.81
CA ILE A 115 -1.61 0.66 26.52
C ILE A 115 -0.22 1.26 26.33
N THR A 116 0.80 0.40 26.38
CA THR A 116 2.20 0.81 26.17
C THR A 116 2.66 0.45 24.76
N VAL A 117 3.55 1.26 24.20
CA VAL A 117 4.19 1.01 22.89
C VAL A 117 5.69 0.86 23.11
N GLU A 118 6.27 -0.21 22.58
CA GLU A 118 7.69 -0.49 22.67
C GLU A 118 8.32 -0.62 21.28
N HIS A 119 9.50 -0.02 21.09
CA HIS A 119 10.28 -0.20 19.89
C HIS A 119 11.01 -1.55 19.90
N VAL A 120 10.74 -2.37 18.88
CA VAL A 120 11.39 -3.67 18.68
C VAL A 120 12.40 -3.54 17.55
N ASP A 121 13.68 -3.77 17.85
CA ASP A 121 14.78 -3.78 16.88
C ASP A 121 15.39 -5.18 16.80
N ASN A 122 14.77 -6.05 16.01
CA ASN A 122 15.18 -7.44 15.79
C ASN A 122 15.57 -7.73 14.32
N GLY A 123 15.71 -6.68 13.51
CA GLY A 123 16.10 -6.78 12.10
C GLY A 123 14.94 -7.09 11.13
N VAL A 124 13.71 -7.28 11.64
CA VAL A 124 12.51 -7.47 10.81
C VAL A 124 11.84 -6.12 10.56
N THR A 125 11.69 -5.74 9.30
CA THR A 125 11.17 -4.42 8.92
C THR A 125 9.68 -4.26 9.22
N PHE A 126 8.88 -5.30 8.97
CA PHE A 126 7.47 -5.36 9.34
C PHE A 126 7.31 -6.33 10.52
N ASP A 127 7.18 -5.80 11.73
CA ASP A 127 7.01 -6.59 12.94
C ASP A 127 6.06 -5.92 13.94
N ILE A 128 5.08 -6.66 14.41
CA ILE A 128 4.06 -6.26 15.39
C ILE A 128 3.94 -7.38 16.40
N ILE A 129 4.09 -7.07 17.70
CA ILE A 129 3.90 -8.00 18.80
C ILE A 129 2.88 -7.40 19.76
N VAL A 130 1.71 -8.00 19.87
CA VAL A 130 0.70 -7.56 20.83
C VAL A 130 0.62 -8.55 21.98
N THR A 131 0.91 -8.07 23.19
CA THR A 131 0.78 -8.85 24.42
C THR A 131 -0.30 -8.23 25.28
N VAL A 132 -1.21 -9.05 25.77
CA VAL A 132 -2.39 -8.65 26.54
C VAL A 132 -2.50 -9.45 27.83
N TRP A 133 -3.00 -8.79 28.90
CA TRP A 133 -3.13 -9.43 30.24
C TRP A 133 -4.49 -9.16 30.87
N LYS A 134 -4.99 -10.14 31.64
CA LYS A 134 -6.14 -10.02 32.50
C LYS A 134 -6.15 -11.06 33.61
N GLY A 135 -6.29 -10.62 34.87
CA GLY A 135 -6.50 -11.52 36.02
C GLY A 135 -5.44 -12.60 36.21
N GLY A 136 -4.15 -12.31 35.85
CA GLY A 136 -3.06 -13.27 35.91
C GLY A 136 -2.88 -14.12 34.67
N HIS A 137 -3.76 -14.02 33.67
CA HIS A 137 -3.66 -14.65 32.35
C HIS A 137 -3.04 -13.70 31.34
N SER A 138 -2.34 -14.27 30.34
CA SER A 138 -1.73 -13.51 29.26
C SER A 138 -1.94 -14.19 27.91
N ALA A 139 -1.90 -13.38 26.83
CA ALA A 139 -1.79 -13.89 25.47
C ALA A 139 -0.89 -12.97 24.64
N GLN A 140 -0.15 -13.55 23.73
CA GLN A 140 0.71 -12.84 22.78
C GLN A 140 0.41 -13.27 21.36
N VAL A 141 0.42 -12.31 20.43
CA VAL A 141 0.32 -12.54 18.99
C VAL A 141 1.37 -11.71 18.28
N ARG A 142 2.14 -12.33 17.39
CA ARG A 142 3.10 -11.65 16.52
C ARG A 142 2.70 -11.79 15.06
N ILE A 143 2.70 -10.66 14.36
CA ILE A 143 2.58 -10.57 12.90
C ILE A 143 3.91 -10.08 12.35
N ALA A 144 4.49 -10.78 11.37
CA ALA A 144 5.77 -10.40 10.78
C ALA A 144 5.75 -10.55 9.25
N VAL A 145 6.60 -9.78 8.56
CA VAL A 145 6.85 -9.77 7.12
C VAL A 145 5.73 -9.12 6.32
N PHE A 146 4.47 -9.48 6.53
CA PHE A 146 3.30 -8.85 5.88
C PHE A 146 2.06 -8.82 6.78
N HIS A 147 1.12 -7.96 6.46
CA HIS A 147 0.03 -7.47 7.32
C HIS A 147 -0.87 -8.53 7.96
N THR A 148 -0.98 -9.72 7.42
CA THR A 148 -1.87 -10.79 7.92
C THR A 148 -1.12 -12.06 8.32
N ASN A 149 0.20 -12.03 8.29
CA ASN A 149 1.04 -13.21 8.57
C ASN A 149 1.28 -13.35 10.07
N ILE A 150 0.41 -14.05 10.76
CA ILE A 150 0.61 -14.42 12.16
C ILE A 150 1.69 -15.50 12.21
N VAL A 151 2.80 -15.21 12.87
CA VAL A 151 3.95 -16.10 12.99
C VAL A 151 4.12 -16.68 14.38
N HIS A 152 3.53 -16.06 15.41
CA HIS A 152 3.58 -16.57 16.77
C HIS A 152 2.28 -16.30 17.50
N MET A 153 1.81 -17.28 18.27
CA MET A 153 0.70 -17.15 19.21
C MET A 153 1.03 -17.93 20.47
N GLU A 154 0.77 -17.29 21.62
CA GLU A 154 0.99 -17.88 22.94
C GLU A 154 -0.16 -17.53 23.88
N LYS A 155 -0.47 -18.42 24.83
CA LYS A 155 -1.40 -18.18 25.94
C LYS A 155 -0.83 -18.77 27.22
N ASP A 156 -0.71 -17.95 28.27
CA ASP A 156 -0.22 -18.36 29.61
C ASP A 156 1.10 -19.15 29.60
N GLY A 157 2.01 -18.80 28.64
CA GLY A 157 3.29 -19.49 28.44
C GLY A 157 3.19 -20.74 27.54
N GLU A 158 2.00 -21.16 27.13
CA GLU A 158 1.81 -22.24 26.17
C GLU A 158 1.84 -21.69 24.72
N VAL A 159 2.79 -22.17 23.92
CA VAL A 159 2.93 -21.79 22.50
C VAL A 159 1.88 -22.54 21.68
N LEU A 160 0.99 -21.77 21.02
CA LEU A 160 -0.08 -22.28 20.16
C LEU A 160 0.32 -22.29 18.68
N LEU A 161 1.21 -21.38 18.28
CA LEU A 161 1.77 -21.27 16.93
C LEU A 161 3.18 -20.69 17.02
N ASP A 162 4.12 -21.24 16.29
CA ASP A 162 5.48 -20.70 16.13
C ASP A 162 6.02 -21.03 14.75
N LEU A 163 6.10 -20.02 13.89
CA LEU A 163 6.63 -20.13 12.53
C LEU A 163 7.96 -19.37 12.46
N PRO A 164 8.97 -19.92 11.77
CA PRO A 164 10.24 -19.24 11.62
C PRO A 164 10.09 -17.93 10.83
N VAL A 165 10.83 -16.90 11.22
CA VAL A 165 10.92 -15.62 10.51
C VAL A 165 12.36 -15.40 10.10
N HIS A 166 12.63 -15.39 8.81
CA HIS A 166 13.97 -15.21 8.23
C HIS A 166 14.10 -13.79 7.62
N GLY A 167 14.19 -12.78 8.48
CA GLY A 167 14.26 -11.39 8.05
C GLY A 167 12.95 -10.93 7.36
N ASP A 168 13.10 -10.27 6.20
CA ASP A 168 11.97 -9.78 5.40
C ASP A 168 11.61 -10.72 4.22
N ASP A 169 11.97 -12.00 4.29
CA ASP A 169 11.73 -12.97 3.22
C ASP A 169 10.26 -13.37 3.14
N GLU A 170 9.70 -13.31 1.93
CA GLU A 170 8.31 -13.63 1.62
C GLU A 170 8.18 -15.07 1.07
N GLU A 171 8.76 -16.04 1.78
CA GLU A 171 8.88 -17.45 1.32
C GLU A 171 7.53 -18.13 0.99
N ASN A 172 6.43 -17.62 1.56
CA ASN A 172 5.09 -18.18 1.34
C ASN A 172 4.32 -17.54 0.18
N LEU A 173 4.93 -16.60 -0.55
CA LEU A 173 4.31 -15.94 -1.70
C LEU A 173 4.84 -16.52 -3.01
N THR A 174 4.06 -16.35 -4.08
CA THR A 174 4.47 -16.72 -5.44
C THR A 174 5.80 -16.08 -5.80
N ASP A 175 6.69 -16.80 -6.47
CA ASP A 175 8.02 -16.34 -6.85
C ASP A 175 7.96 -15.08 -7.73
N ARG A 176 8.39 -13.95 -7.16
CA ARG A 176 8.44 -12.64 -7.84
C ARG A 176 9.59 -12.53 -8.86
N SER A 177 10.56 -13.45 -8.85
CA SER A 177 11.64 -13.47 -9.84
C SER A 177 11.14 -13.80 -11.25
N LEU A 178 9.92 -14.30 -11.37
CA LEU A 178 9.24 -14.56 -12.64
C LEU A 178 8.76 -13.26 -13.33
N LEU A 179 8.68 -12.14 -12.59
CA LEU A 179 8.24 -10.85 -13.12
C LEU A 179 9.35 -10.20 -13.96
N ASP A 180 9.03 -9.81 -15.17
CA ASP A 180 9.79 -8.89 -16.02
C ASP A 180 8.84 -8.15 -16.97
N MET A 181 9.27 -6.98 -17.47
CA MET A 181 8.39 -6.11 -18.23
C MET A 181 7.94 -6.70 -19.59
N GLU A 182 8.76 -7.53 -20.22
CA GLU A 182 8.42 -8.16 -21.50
C GLU A 182 7.26 -9.16 -21.30
N HIS A 183 7.36 -10.01 -20.28
CA HIS A 183 6.32 -10.99 -19.97
C HIS A 183 5.08 -10.34 -19.31
N ILE A 184 5.24 -9.26 -18.55
CA ILE A 184 4.10 -8.46 -18.05
C ILE A 184 3.31 -7.86 -19.20
N TRP A 185 4.01 -7.30 -20.22
CA TRP A 185 3.36 -6.80 -21.43
C TRP A 185 2.63 -7.92 -22.18
N ASP A 186 3.28 -9.07 -22.41
CA ASP A 186 2.65 -10.21 -23.08
C ASP A 186 1.41 -10.68 -22.31
N PHE A 187 1.53 -10.86 -20.98
CA PHE A 187 0.40 -11.27 -20.14
C PHE A 187 -0.76 -10.28 -20.22
N ALA A 188 -0.51 -8.98 -20.09
CA ALA A 188 -1.56 -7.96 -20.18
C ALA A 188 -2.32 -7.99 -21.51
N ASN A 189 -1.64 -8.34 -22.63
CA ASN A 189 -2.25 -8.44 -23.94
C ASN A 189 -2.95 -9.77 -24.22
N THR A 190 -2.61 -10.85 -23.50
CA THR A 190 -3.05 -12.20 -23.83
C THR A 190 -3.92 -12.84 -22.73
N VAL A 191 -3.93 -12.26 -21.51
CA VAL A 191 -4.73 -12.79 -20.41
C VAL A 191 -6.21 -12.83 -20.75
N ASP A 192 -6.87 -13.92 -20.36
CA ASP A 192 -8.32 -14.00 -20.42
C ASP A 192 -8.91 -13.01 -19.40
N ILE A 193 -9.76 -12.11 -19.86
CA ILE A 193 -10.35 -11.06 -19.03
C ILE A 193 -11.14 -11.65 -17.87
N GLU A 194 -11.81 -12.78 -18.06
CA GLU A 194 -12.59 -13.44 -17.01
C GLU A 194 -11.71 -13.95 -15.84
N ASP A 195 -10.41 -14.16 -16.08
CA ASP A 195 -9.48 -14.56 -15.01
C ASP A 195 -9.04 -13.38 -14.13
N VAL A 196 -8.93 -12.16 -14.68
CA VAL A 196 -8.50 -10.96 -13.94
C VAL A 196 -9.67 -10.11 -13.46
N LYS A 197 -10.84 -10.21 -14.08
CA LYS A 197 -12.03 -9.43 -13.73
C LYS A 197 -12.43 -9.55 -12.27
N PRO A 198 -12.51 -10.73 -11.63
CA PRO A 198 -12.86 -10.86 -10.23
C PRO A 198 -11.88 -10.16 -9.28
N ILE A 199 -10.62 -9.95 -9.73
CA ILE A 199 -9.56 -9.30 -8.96
C ILE A 199 -9.64 -7.77 -9.14
N LEU A 200 -9.93 -7.31 -10.36
CA LEU A 200 -9.88 -5.90 -10.73
C LEU A 200 -11.22 -5.18 -10.51
N ASP A 201 -12.37 -5.85 -10.57
CA ASP A 201 -13.68 -5.23 -10.30
C ASP A 201 -13.76 -4.57 -8.92
N PRO A 202 -13.32 -5.22 -7.83
CA PRO A 202 -13.25 -4.57 -6.52
C PRO A 202 -12.33 -3.35 -6.53
N GLN A 203 -11.18 -3.41 -7.22
CA GLN A 203 -10.23 -2.29 -7.31
C GLN A 203 -10.85 -1.09 -8.04
N ILE A 204 -11.52 -1.33 -9.17
CA ILE A 204 -12.22 -0.29 -9.92
C ILE A 204 -13.30 0.35 -9.04
N LYS A 205 -14.11 -0.46 -8.38
CA LYS A 205 -15.22 0.00 -7.56
C LYS A 205 -14.76 0.80 -6.34
N TYR A 206 -13.89 0.22 -5.53
CA TYR A 206 -13.53 0.78 -4.23
C TYR A 206 -12.58 1.97 -4.36
N ASN A 207 -11.57 1.87 -5.24
CA ASN A 207 -10.59 2.93 -5.38
C ASN A 207 -11.19 4.18 -6.06
N MET A 208 -12.16 4.01 -6.97
CA MET A 208 -12.91 5.16 -7.49
C MET A 208 -13.86 5.75 -6.47
N ALA A 209 -14.55 4.92 -5.68
CA ALA A 209 -15.51 5.42 -4.68
C ALA A 209 -14.79 6.31 -3.64
N ILE A 210 -13.65 5.88 -3.11
CA ILE A 210 -12.89 6.69 -2.14
C ILE A 210 -12.27 7.93 -2.78
N ALA A 211 -11.88 7.89 -4.05
CA ALA A 211 -11.38 9.05 -4.79
C ALA A 211 -12.48 10.11 -4.98
N GLU A 212 -13.68 9.67 -5.35
CA GLU A 212 -14.86 10.53 -5.49
C GLU A 212 -15.31 11.10 -4.13
N GLU A 213 -15.22 10.30 -3.06
CA GLU A 213 -15.49 10.76 -1.70
C GLU A 213 -14.49 11.81 -1.24
N GLY A 214 -13.19 11.61 -1.51
CA GLY A 214 -12.14 12.56 -1.17
C GLY A 214 -12.28 13.91 -1.86
N LEU A 215 -12.90 13.97 -3.05
CA LEU A 215 -13.22 15.23 -3.73
C LEU A 215 -14.46 15.92 -3.17
N ARG A 216 -15.42 15.16 -2.59
CA ARG A 216 -16.65 15.70 -2.00
C ARG A 216 -16.48 16.14 -0.55
N GLY A 217 -15.67 15.41 0.20
CA GLY A 217 -15.47 15.62 1.62
C GLY A 217 -14.34 16.60 1.93
N ASP A 218 -14.19 16.91 3.21
CA ASP A 218 -13.09 17.72 3.74
C ASP A 218 -12.08 16.79 4.43
N TYR A 219 -11.05 16.40 3.69
CA TYR A 219 -10.06 15.42 4.14
C TYR A 219 -8.63 15.95 4.00
N GLY A 220 -7.91 15.97 5.10
CA GLY A 220 -6.48 16.27 5.10
C GLY A 220 -6.15 17.65 4.59
N ALA A 221 -5.44 17.73 3.46
CA ALA A 221 -5.07 18.99 2.83
C ALA A 221 -5.87 19.27 1.54
N ASN A 222 -6.87 18.44 1.23
CA ASN A 222 -7.73 18.57 0.05
C ASN A 222 -6.95 18.75 -1.26
N ILE A 223 -5.84 18.01 -1.41
CA ILE A 223 -4.90 18.15 -2.54
C ILE A 223 -5.61 17.98 -3.88
N GLY A 224 -6.58 17.05 -3.95
CA GLY A 224 -7.35 16.84 -5.19
C GLY A 224 -8.10 18.08 -5.62
N SER A 225 -8.84 18.72 -4.72
CA SER A 225 -9.58 19.97 -4.99
C SER A 225 -8.65 21.12 -5.31
N VAL A 226 -7.55 21.27 -4.56
CA VAL A 226 -6.52 22.30 -4.82
C VAL A 226 -5.95 22.17 -6.23
N LEU A 227 -5.68 20.96 -6.71
CA LEU A 227 -5.16 20.74 -8.07
C LEU A 227 -6.19 21.13 -9.14
N LEU A 228 -7.47 20.75 -8.97
CA LEU A 228 -8.54 21.14 -9.91
C LEU A 228 -8.73 22.65 -9.97
N ASP A 229 -8.67 23.32 -8.82
CA ASP A 229 -8.80 24.79 -8.74
C ASP A 229 -7.61 25.52 -9.38
N MET A 230 -6.38 25.02 -9.17
CA MET A 230 -5.17 25.66 -9.70
C MET A 230 -4.93 25.43 -11.18
N GLU A 231 -5.18 24.20 -11.68
CA GLU A 231 -4.74 23.77 -13.00
C GLU A 231 -5.91 23.55 -13.98
N GLY A 232 -7.16 23.64 -13.49
CA GLY A 232 -8.38 23.44 -14.27
C GLY A 232 -8.74 21.98 -14.47
N ASP A 233 -9.91 21.76 -15.08
CA ASP A 233 -10.51 20.43 -15.28
C ASP A 233 -10.15 19.86 -16.67
N ASN A 234 -9.04 19.15 -16.74
CA ASN A 234 -8.64 18.33 -17.88
C ASN A 234 -8.22 16.95 -17.41
N VAL A 235 -8.14 15.98 -18.31
CA VAL A 235 -7.88 14.57 -17.97
C VAL A 235 -6.57 14.38 -17.19
N ARG A 236 -5.51 15.13 -17.53
CA ARG A 236 -4.22 15.07 -16.85
C ARG A 236 -4.35 15.52 -15.39
N VAL A 237 -5.06 16.61 -15.17
CA VAL A 237 -5.30 17.12 -13.82
C VAL A 237 -6.24 16.20 -13.05
N ARG A 238 -7.35 15.77 -13.66
CA ARG A 238 -8.28 14.80 -13.03
C ARG A 238 -7.58 13.53 -12.58
N ALA A 239 -6.70 12.96 -13.41
CA ALA A 239 -5.99 11.73 -13.08
C ALA A 239 -5.19 11.85 -11.78
N LYS A 240 -4.42 12.92 -11.61
CA LYS A 240 -3.65 13.16 -10.36
C LYS A 240 -4.52 13.64 -9.21
N ALA A 241 -5.54 14.45 -9.48
CA ALA A 241 -6.43 15.01 -8.47
C ALA A 241 -7.30 13.93 -7.80
N TYR A 242 -7.90 13.03 -8.58
CA TYR A 242 -8.69 11.92 -8.04
C TYR A 242 -7.82 10.94 -7.20
N ALA A 243 -6.62 10.61 -7.68
CA ALA A 243 -5.71 9.76 -6.90
C ALA A 243 -5.27 10.42 -5.59
N ALA A 244 -4.96 11.73 -5.63
CA ALA A 244 -4.63 12.50 -4.44
C ALA A 244 -5.80 12.58 -3.45
N ALA A 245 -7.01 12.86 -3.94
CA ALA A 245 -8.22 12.94 -3.11
C ALA A 245 -8.53 11.61 -2.42
N GLY A 246 -8.40 10.48 -3.12
CA GLY A 246 -8.57 9.15 -2.52
C GLY A 246 -7.56 8.90 -1.38
N SER A 247 -6.32 9.39 -1.54
CA SER A 247 -5.33 9.33 -0.47
C SER A 247 -5.64 10.28 0.68
N ASP A 248 -6.11 11.50 0.41
CA ASP A 248 -6.55 12.44 1.45
C ASP A 248 -7.65 11.81 2.31
N ALA A 249 -8.69 11.27 1.68
CA ALA A 249 -9.77 10.57 2.39
C ALA A 249 -9.23 9.40 3.23
N ARG A 250 -8.44 8.51 2.60
CA ARG A 250 -7.90 7.31 3.26
C ARG A 250 -7.00 7.63 4.46
N MET A 251 -6.15 8.65 4.36
CA MET A 251 -5.20 9.01 5.43
C MET A 251 -5.85 9.77 6.59
N ASN A 252 -7.05 10.29 6.37
CA ASN A 252 -7.74 11.16 7.31
C ASN A 252 -9.09 10.59 7.79
N GLY A 253 -9.20 9.26 7.88
CA GLY A 253 -10.26 8.59 8.61
C GLY A 253 -11.49 8.18 7.79
N CYS A 254 -11.47 8.30 6.46
CA CYS A 254 -12.56 7.78 5.63
C CYS A 254 -12.69 6.26 5.81
N GLU A 255 -13.90 5.80 6.04
CA GLU A 255 -14.24 4.41 6.35
C GLU A 255 -14.47 3.54 5.10
N GLN A 256 -14.35 4.13 3.90
CA GLN A 256 -14.50 3.36 2.67
C GLN A 256 -13.30 2.43 2.42
N PRO A 257 -13.55 1.19 1.97
CA PRO A 257 -12.49 0.26 1.63
C PRO A 257 -11.75 0.68 0.36
N VAL A 258 -10.51 0.21 0.24
CA VAL A 258 -9.69 0.30 -0.98
C VAL A 258 -9.15 -1.07 -1.34
N VAL A 259 -8.81 -1.30 -2.60
CA VAL A 259 -7.97 -2.44 -2.98
C VAL A 259 -6.52 -1.96 -3.03
N ILE A 260 -5.69 -2.61 -2.22
CA ILE A 260 -4.27 -2.28 -2.07
C ILE A 260 -3.45 -2.77 -3.26
N ASN A 261 -2.19 -2.33 -3.35
CA ASN A 261 -1.16 -2.92 -4.20
C ASN A 261 0.15 -2.93 -3.39
N SER A 262 0.87 -4.04 -3.40
CA SER A 262 2.15 -4.21 -2.67
C SER A 262 2.06 -3.77 -1.19
N GLY A 263 0.97 -4.14 -0.53
CA GLY A 263 0.72 -3.87 0.88
C GLY A 263 0.23 -2.46 1.22
N SER A 264 -0.03 -1.58 0.23
CA SER A 264 -0.45 -0.19 0.49
C SER A 264 -1.68 0.22 -0.31
N GLY A 265 -2.72 0.76 0.38
CA GLY A 265 -3.89 1.32 -0.29
C GLY A 265 -3.57 2.56 -1.12
N ASN A 266 -2.63 3.40 -0.67
CA ASN A 266 -2.16 4.53 -1.45
C ASN A 266 -1.53 4.08 -2.78
N GLN A 267 -0.77 2.98 -2.78
CA GLN A 267 -0.25 2.41 -4.03
C GLN A 267 -1.39 1.87 -4.91
N GLY A 268 -2.35 1.14 -4.32
CA GLY A 268 -3.52 0.65 -5.05
C GLY A 268 -4.34 1.77 -5.71
N ILE A 269 -4.61 2.87 -5.00
CA ILE A 269 -5.27 4.06 -5.53
C ILE A 269 -4.44 4.68 -6.67
N THR A 270 -3.15 4.90 -6.44
CA THR A 270 -2.25 5.53 -7.40
C THR A 270 -2.10 4.73 -8.69
N THR A 271 -2.04 3.41 -8.57
CA THR A 271 -1.92 2.49 -9.71
C THR A 271 -3.19 2.43 -10.54
N SER A 272 -4.38 2.51 -9.92
CA SER A 272 -5.65 2.25 -10.61
C SER A 272 -6.42 3.51 -11.02
N VAL A 273 -6.59 4.47 -10.10
CA VAL A 273 -7.47 5.62 -10.32
C VAL A 273 -7.09 6.46 -11.55
N PRO A 274 -5.81 6.83 -11.77
CA PRO A 274 -5.41 7.57 -12.96
C PRO A 274 -5.72 6.82 -14.26
N VAL A 275 -5.52 5.50 -14.27
CA VAL A 275 -5.81 4.63 -15.43
C VAL A 275 -7.31 4.61 -15.72
N ILE A 276 -8.15 4.48 -14.69
CA ILE A 276 -9.62 4.49 -14.82
C ILE A 276 -10.10 5.85 -15.33
N VAL A 277 -9.55 6.95 -14.82
CA VAL A 277 -9.89 8.31 -15.27
C VAL A 277 -9.57 8.48 -16.75
N TYR A 278 -8.39 8.03 -17.19
CA TYR A 278 -8.03 8.07 -18.62
C TYR A 278 -8.90 7.14 -19.48
N ALA A 279 -9.22 5.94 -19.01
CA ALA A 279 -10.10 5.02 -19.72
C ALA A 279 -11.50 5.64 -19.95
N ARG A 280 -12.06 6.30 -18.94
CA ARG A 280 -13.34 7.02 -19.03
C ARG A 280 -13.26 8.18 -20.05
N GLU A 281 -12.19 8.97 -20.01
CA GLU A 281 -11.99 10.09 -20.95
C GLU A 281 -11.88 9.61 -22.40
N LEU A 282 -11.10 8.55 -22.62
CA LEU A 282 -10.90 7.94 -23.94
C LEU A 282 -12.06 7.07 -24.40
N LYS A 283 -13.08 6.87 -23.55
CA LYS A 283 -14.20 5.96 -23.79
C LYS A 283 -13.74 4.54 -24.15
N ALA A 284 -12.69 4.08 -23.47
CA ALA A 284 -12.14 2.74 -23.65
C ALA A 284 -13.18 1.67 -23.28
N GLY A 285 -13.20 0.56 -24.00
CA GLY A 285 -14.02 -0.60 -23.65
C GLY A 285 -13.50 -1.32 -22.40
N ASP A 286 -14.34 -2.14 -21.80
CA ASP A 286 -14.02 -2.88 -20.56
C ASP A 286 -12.76 -3.73 -20.73
N GLU A 287 -12.62 -4.48 -21.83
CA GLU A 287 -11.42 -5.27 -22.10
C GLU A 287 -10.15 -4.41 -22.07
N GLN A 288 -10.17 -3.25 -22.72
CA GLN A 288 -9.02 -2.36 -22.76
C GLN A 288 -8.68 -1.80 -21.37
N LEU A 289 -9.68 -1.50 -20.54
CA LEU A 289 -9.50 -1.08 -19.16
C LEU A 289 -8.86 -2.20 -18.31
N TYR A 290 -9.38 -3.43 -18.39
CA TYR A 290 -8.81 -4.55 -17.62
C TYR A 290 -7.38 -4.85 -18.02
N ARG A 291 -7.03 -4.80 -19.31
CA ARG A 291 -5.66 -4.97 -19.79
C ARG A 291 -4.73 -3.88 -19.29
N ALA A 292 -5.17 -2.62 -19.35
CA ALA A 292 -4.39 -1.48 -18.85
C ALA A 292 -4.17 -1.55 -17.33
N LEU A 293 -5.19 -1.95 -16.56
CA LEU A 293 -5.06 -2.16 -15.12
C LEU A 293 -4.17 -3.35 -14.76
N THR A 294 -4.25 -4.43 -15.53
CA THR A 294 -3.36 -5.60 -15.37
C THR A 294 -1.90 -5.16 -15.56
N LEU A 295 -1.62 -4.44 -16.64
CA LEU A 295 -0.28 -3.89 -16.93
C LEU A 295 0.20 -2.96 -15.81
N SER A 296 -0.63 -1.99 -15.43
CA SER A 296 -0.29 -1.00 -14.38
C SER A 296 0.01 -1.67 -13.05
N ASN A 297 -0.84 -2.60 -12.60
CA ASN A 297 -0.67 -3.29 -11.32
C ASN A 297 0.58 -4.17 -11.31
N LEU A 298 0.81 -5.00 -12.34
CA LEU A 298 1.98 -5.87 -12.40
C LEU A 298 3.28 -5.07 -12.54
N THR A 299 3.29 -3.97 -13.30
CA THR A 299 4.43 -3.05 -13.39
C THR A 299 4.78 -2.48 -12.01
N THR A 300 3.77 -2.00 -11.26
CA THR A 300 3.96 -1.49 -9.89
C THR A 300 4.53 -2.55 -8.97
N ILE A 301 3.99 -3.78 -9.00
CA ILE A 301 4.46 -4.89 -8.17
C ILE A 301 5.91 -5.25 -8.53
N HIS A 302 6.23 -5.32 -9.82
CA HIS A 302 7.58 -5.62 -10.29
C HIS A 302 8.61 -4.58 -9.83
N GLU A 303 8.28 -3.30 -9.95
CA GLU A 303 9.14 -2.20 -9.46
C GLU A 303 9.30 -2.23 -7.94
N LYS A 304 8.23 -2.56 -7.21
CA LYS A 304 8.22 -2.54 -5.75
C LYS A 304 8.95 -3.72 -5.12
N THR A 305 8.96 -4.87 -5.79
CA THR A 305 9.58 -6.12 -5.30
C THR A 305 11.05 -5.92 -4.85
N PRO A 306 11.96 -5.36 -5.66
CA PRO A 306 13.36 -5.19 -5.24
C PRO A 306 13.55 -4.09 -4.18
N ILE A 307 12.58 -3.23 -3.95
CA ILE A 307 12.61 -2.18 -2.91
C ILE A 307 12.19 -2.76 -1.56
N GLY A 308 11.23 -3.68 -1.54
CA GLY A 308 10.60 -4.25 -0.34
C GLY A 308 9.33 -3.50 0.07
N ARG A 309 8.52 -4.10 0.96
CA ARG A 309 7.21 -3.55 1.37
C ARG A 309 7.34 -2.23 2.12
N LEU A 310 8.21 -2.15 3.10
CA LEU A 310 8.48 -0.93 3.88
C LEU A 310 9.91 -0.43 3.61
N SER A 311 10.05 0.82 3.24
CA SER A 311 11.33 1.46 2.90
C SER A 311 11.21 2.98 3.09
N ALA A 312 12.33 3.68 3.14
CA ALA A 312 12.35 5.14 2.96
C ALA A 312 12.05 5.56 1.52
N TYR A 313 12.09 4.67 0.55
CA TYR A 313 11.64 4.94 -0.82
C TYR A 313 10.10 4.93 -0.87
N CYS A 314 9.49 6.00 -1.30
CA CYS A 314 8.04 6.14 -1.35
C CYS A 314 7.41 5.23 -2.41
N GLY A 315 6.57 4.28 -2.00
CA GLY A 315 5.90 3.34 -2.92
C GLY A 315 4.96 3.99 -3.92
N ALA A 316 4.48 5.22 -3.65
CA ALA A 316 3.71 5.99 -4.61
C ALA A 316 4.47 6.24 -5.92
N ILE A 317 5.81 6.26 -5.89
CA ILE A 317 6.64 6.48 -7.07
C ILE A 317 6.50 5.32 -8.05
N SER A 318 6.66 4.08 -7.58
CA SER A 318 6.43 2.88 -8.40
C SER A 318 4.99 2.83 -8.92
N ALA A 319 4.02 3.17 -8.06
CA ALA A 319 2.61 3.19 -8.45
C ALA A 319 2.28 4.26 -9.52
N GLY A 320 2.92 5.43 -9.44
CA GLY A 320 2.78 6.49 -10.45
C GLY A 320 3.42 6.12 -11.79
N ALA A 321 4.57 5.43 -11.76
CA ALA A 321 5.21 4.91 -12.98
C ALA A 321 4.34 3.79 -13.60
N GLY A 322 3.81 2.87 -12.78
CA GLY A 322 2.85 1.84 -13.21
C GLY A 322 1.58 2.43 -13.81
N ALA A 323 1.01 3.48 -13.19
CA ALA A 323 -0.13 4.21 -13.75
C ALA A 323 0.21 4.84 -15.12
N GLY A 324 1.41 5.42 -15.25
CA GLY A 324 1.93 5.93 -16.52
C GLY A 324 1.99 4.84 -17.60
N ALA A 325 2.43 3.62 -17.25
CA ALA A 325 2.45 2.46 -18.13
C ALA A 325 1.03 2.09 -18.62
N GLY A 326 0.06 2.01 -17.72
CA GLY A 326 -1.35 1.74 -18.06
C GLY A 326 -1.96 2.84 -18.94
N ILE A 327 -1.66 4.09 -18.67
CA ILE A 327 -2.11 5.22 -19.49
C ILE A 327 -1.47 5.19 -20.88
N ALA A 328 -0.16 4.92 -20.98
CA ALA A 328 0.52 4.76 -22.26
C ALA A 328 -0.15 3.68 -23.11
N TYR A 329 -0.51 2.54 -22.47
CA TYR A 329 -1.25 1.47 -23.12
C TYR A 329 -2.62 1.94 -23.64
N LEU A 330 -3.43 2.62 -22.82
CA LEU A 330 -4.75 3.15 -23.21
C LEU A 330 -4.67 4.13 -24.36
N CYS A 331 -3.59 4.90 -24.45
CA CYS A 331 -3.35 5.84 -25.54
C CYS A 331 -2.82 5.17 -26.82
N GLY A 332 -2.80 3.83 -26.89
CA GLY A 332 -2.33 3.07 -28.05
C GLY A 332 -0.81 2.91 -28.14
N GLY A 333 -0.09 3.19 -27.07
CA GLY A 333 1.37 2.97 -27.00
C GLY A 333 1.69 1.48 -26.99
N GLY A 334 2.71 1.07 -27.77
CA GLY A 334 3.27 -0.27 -27.74
C GLY A 334 4.25 -0.47 -26.57
N TYR A 335 4.91 -1.63 -26.55
CA TYR A 335 5.86 -2.02 -25.50
C TYR A 335 6.92 -0.94 -25.21
N GLU A 336 7.54 -0.39 -26.28
CA GLU A 336 8.55 0.67 -26.15
C GLU A 336 7.99 1.93 -25.45
N ALA A 337 6.76 2.34 -25.77
CA ALA A 337 6.11 3.47 -25.10
C ALA A 337 5.94 3.22 -23.61
N VAL A 338 5.55 2.00 -23.24
CA VAL A 338 5.36 1.59 -21.84
C VAL A 338 6.68 1.62 -21.06
N ILE A 339 7.72 0.95 -21.56
CA ILE A 339 8.99 0.86 -20.82
C ILE A 339 9.70 2.20 -20.72
N HIS A 340 9.65 3.04 -21.75
CA HIS A 340 10.23 4.38 -21.71
C HIS A 340 9.43 5.32 -20.80
N THR A 341 8.12 5.18 -20.73
CA THR A 341 7.28 5.90 -19.74
C THR A 341 7.72 5.60 -18.32
N VAL A 342 7.91 4.33 -18.01
CA VAL A 342 8.36 3.88 -16.67
C VAL A 342 9.75 4.43 -16.34
N VAL A 343 10.73 4.25 -17.25
CA VAL A 343 12.11 4.73 -17.05
C VAL A 343 12.15 6.25 -16.88
N ASN A 344 11.43 7.00 -17.72
CA ASN A 344 11.37 8.45 -17.64
C ASN A 344 10.78 8.90 -16.29
N ALA A 345 9.69 8.28 -15.84
CA ALA A 345 9.07 8.60 -14.56
C ALA A 345 10.06 8.37 -13.41
N LEU A 346 10.67 7.19 -13.34
CA LEU A 346 11.61 6.82 -12.28
C LEU A 346 12.86 7.69 -12.27
N ALA A 347 13.38 8.09 -13.42
CA ALA A 347 14.54 8.99 -13.51
C ALA A 347 14.25 10.37 -12.86
N VAL A 348 12.99 10.82 -12.88
CA VAL A 348 12.59 12.13 -12.35
C VAL A 348 12.33 12.11 -10.84
N VAL A 349 11.66 11.06 -10.33
CA VAL A 349 11.11 11.10 -8.96
C VAL A 349 11.70 10.05 -8.00
N SER A 350 12.73 9.31 -8.40
CA SER A 350 13.38 8.30 -7.54
C SER A 350 14.23 8.93 -6.43
N GLY A 351 13.63 9.67 -5.56
CA GLY A 351 14.28 10.34 -4.42
C GLY A 351 13.26 10.81 -3.40
N VAL A 352 11.98 10.66 -3.72
CA VAL A 352 10.90 11.01 -2.79
C VAL A 352 10.87 10.05 -1.63
N ILE A 353 11.08 10.57 -0.42
CA ILE A 353 11.11 9.76 0.80
C ILE A 353 9.72 9.36 1.28
N CYS A 354 9.65 8.19 1.94
CA CYS A 354 8.51 7.74 2.73
C CYS A 354 8.81 7.96 4.22
N ASP A 355 8.17 8.95 4.80
CA ASP A 355 8.25 9.32 6.21
C ASP A 355 6.94 8.98 6.96
N GLY A 356 6.29 7.88 6.60
CA GLY A 356 5.06 7.35 7.19
C GLY A 356 3.78 7.85 6.52
N ALA A 357 2.65 7.25 6.93
CA ALA A 357 1.32 7.57 6.39
C ALA A 357 0.78 8.85 7.04
N LYS A 358 0.33 9.81 6.22
CA LYS A 358 -0.18 11.13 6.65
C LYS A 358 -0.77 11.92 5.48
N ALA A 359 -1.37 13.07 5.74
CA ALA A 359 -2.01 13.93 4.73
C ALA A 359 -1.09 14.28 3.55
N SER A 360 0.22 14.53 3.77
CA SER A 360 1.14 14.85 2.66
C SER A 360 1.36 13.72 1.65
N CYS A 361 0.89 12.49 1.92
CA CYS A 361 0.91 11.40 0.95
C CYS A 361 0.13 11.75 -0.32
N ALA A 362 -0.98 12.49 -0.21
CA ALA A 362 -1.78 12.92 -1.36
C ALA A 362 -0.97 13.76 -2.36
N ALA A 363 -0.16 14.71 -1.87
CA ALA A 363 0.71 15.52 -2.72
C ALA A 363 1.83 14.69 -3.38
N LYS A 364 2.41 13.73 -2.65
CA LYS A 364 3.41 12.79 -3.20
C LYS A 364 2.81 11.92 -4.31
N ILE A 365 1.55 11.49 -4.16
CA ILE A 365 0.80 10.74 -5.18
C ILE A 365 0.58 11.60 -6.42
N ALA A 366 0.10 12.84 -6.25
CA ALA A 366 -0.07 13.75 -7.38
C ALA A 366 1.24 13.93 -8.18
N THR A 367 2.36 14.12 -7.48
CA THR A 367 3.69 14.23 -8.09
C THR A 367 4.11 12.95 -8.82
N ALA A 368 3.83 11.79 -8.25
CA ALA A 368 4.16 10.49 -8.85
C ALA A 368 3.36 10.23 -10.12
N VAL A 369 2.05 10.51 -10.10
CA VAL A 369 1.18 10.41 -11.30
C VAL A 369 1.63 11.40 -12.37
N GLU A 370 1.96 12.63 -11.98
CA GLU A 370 2.49 13.65 -12.90
C GLU A 370 3.79 13.18 -13.59
N ALA A 371 4.68 12.53 -12.85
CA ALA A 371 5.91 11.97 -13.43
C ALA A 371 5.62 10.86 -14.46
N GLY A 372 4.65 9.99 -14.18
CA GLY A 372 4.18 8.98 -15.13
C GLY A 372 3.62 9.61 -16.43
N LEU A 373 2.77 10.63 -16.28
CA LEU A 373 2.20 11.38 -17.40
C LEU A 373 3.28 12.12 -18.20
N LEU A 374 4.23 12.75 -17.51
CA LEU A 374 5.37 13.41 -18.14
C LEU A 374 6.21 12.40 -18.92
N GLY A 375 6.49 11.23 -18.33
CA GLY A 375 7.27 10.17 -18.94
C GLY A 375 6.69 9.71 -20.27
N TYR A 376 5.37 9.49 -20.33
CA TYR A 376 4.66 9.17 -21.56
C TYR A 376 4.70 10.35 -22.57
N ASN A 377 4.43 11.57 -22.11
CA ASN A 377 4.46 12.77 -22.95
C ASN A 377 5.85 13.09 -23.53
N MET A 378 6.91 12.73 -22.84
CA MET A 378 8.27 12.79 -23.37
C MET A 378 8.44 11.80 -24.54
N TYR A 379 8.06 10.53 -24.29
CA TYR A 379 8.21 9.47 -25.28
C TYR A 379 7.51 9.78 -26.61
N ILE A 380 6.24 10.19 -26.61
CA ILE A 380 5.49 10.51 -27.84
C ILE A 380 6.05 11.71 -28.61
N ARG A 381 6.94 12.50 -27.99
CA ARG A 381 7.70 13.58 -28.63
C ARG A 381 9.11 13.19 -29.03
N GLY A 382 9.43 11.88 -28.97
CA GLY A 382 10.75 11.36 -29.30
C GLY A 382 11.83 11.67 -28.25
N GLN A 383 11.43 12.04 -27.03
CA GLN A 383 12.34 12.37 -25.93
C GLN A 383 12.34 11.26 -24.87
N GLN A 384 13.53 10.94 -24.36
CA GLN A 384 13.71 9.92 -23.32
C GLN A 384 15.04 10.12 -22.59
N PHE A 385 15.12 9.67 -21.36
CA PHE A 385 16.39 9.47 -20.68
C PHE A 385 17.05 8.18 -21.17
N ARG A 386 18.38 8.18 -21.26
CA ARG A 386 19.15 7.08 -21.85
C ARG A 386 20.04 6.41 -20.84
N GLY A 387 20.44 5.18 -21.14
CA GLY A 387 21.42 4.47 -20.34
C GLY A 387 22.71 5.29 -20.18
N GLY A 388 23.08 5.58 -18.93
CA GLY A 388 24.17 6.49 -18.57
C GLY A 388 23.69 7.84 -17.98
N ASP A 389 22.40 8.16 -18.08
CA ASP A 389 21.83 9.33 -17.41
C ASP A 389 21.61 9.02 -15.93
N GLY A 390 22.59 9.29 -15.09
CA GLY A 390 22.52 9.02 -13.66
C GLY A 390 22.36 7.53 -13.35
N ILE A 391 21.25 7.17 -12.69
CA ILE A 391 20.95 5.77 -12.31
C ILE A 391 20.24 4.99 -13.44
N VAL A 392 19.87 5.66 -14.53
CA VAL A 392 19.26 4.99 -15.69
C VAL A 392 20.29 4.13 -16.40
N ALA A 393 19.97 2.86 -16.62
CA ALA A 393 20.82 1.90 -17.29
C ALA A 393 20.24 1.49 -18.65
N LYS A 394 21.05 0.83 -19.49
CA LYS A 394 20.56 0.25 -20.73
C LYS A 394 19.60 -0.91 -20.43
N GLY A 395 18.37 -0.81 -20.91
CA GLY A 395 17.28 -1.78 -20.67
C GLY A 395 16.51 -1.48 -19.39
N ILE A 396 15.20 -1.73 -19.44
CA ILE A 396 14.26 -1.45 -18.35
C ILE A 396 14.63 -2.20 -17.06
N GLU A 397 14.91 -3.50 -17.16
CA GLU A 397 15.23 -4.35 -15.98
C GLU A 397 16.47 -3.88 -15.22
N ASN A 398 17.47 -3.38 -15.92
CA ASN A 398 18.68 -2.84 -15.28
C ASN A 398 18.38 -1.53 -14.54
N SER A 399 17.52 -0.67 -15.11
CA SER A 399 17.08 0.56 -14.46
C SER A 399 16.25 0.26 -13.23
N LEU A 400 15.30 -0.68 -13.30
CA LEU A 400 14.49 -1.14 -12.15
C LEU A 400 15.37 -1.74 -11.04
N ARG A 401 16.40 -2.52 -11.41
CA ARG A 401 17.36 -3.08 -10.44
C ARG A 401 18.15 -1.97 -9.73
N ASN A 402 18.56 -0.93 -10.44
CA ASN A 402 19.26 0.21 -9.85
C ASN A 402 18.35 0.98 -8.88
N VAL A 403 17.09 1.24 -9.25
CA VAL A 403 16.09 1.87 -8.38
C VAL A 403 15.82 0.98 -7.15
N GLY A 404 15.65 -0.33 -7.35
CA GLY A 404 15.45 -1.29 -6.26
C GLY A 404 16.61 -1.29 -5.27
N ARG A 405 17.86 -1.32 -5.78
CA ARG A 405 19.07 -1.23 -4.96
C ARG A 405 19.13 0.08 -4.18
N LEU A 406 18.82 1.21 -4.83
CA LEU A 406 18.74 2.51 -4.17
C LEU A 406 17.70 2.50 -3.05
N GLY A 407 16.50 2.02 -3.32
CA GLY A 407 15.39 1.99 -2.36
C GLY A 407 15.64 1.05 -1.18
N LYS A 408 16.18 -0.15 -1.43
CA LYS A 408 16.42 -1.16 -0.38
C LYS A 408 17.72 -0.91 0.40
N GLN A 409 18.83 -0.72 -0.30
CA GLN A 409 20.15 -0.61 0.31
C GLN A 409 20.58 0.85 0.53
N GLY A 410 20.44 1.68 -0.50
CA GLY A 410 20.92 3.06 -0.47
C GLY A 410 20.15 3.94 0.51
N MET A 411 18.87 3.67 0.73
CA MET A 411 18.00 4.43 1.65
C MET A 411 17.89 3.81 3.05
N LYS A 412 18.70 2.81 3.40
CA LYS A 412 18.64 2.15 4.71
C LYS A 412 18.93 3.14 5.86
N GLU A 413 20.00 3.90 5.77
CA GLU A 413 20.33 4.93 6.76
C GLU A 413 19.33 6.08 6.75
N THR A 414 18.83 6.47 5.57
CA THR A 414 17.73 7.45 5.47
C THR A 414 16.49 6.98 6.22
N ASN A 415 16.13 5.69 6.11
CA ASN A 415 15.00 5.14 6.86
C ASN A 415 15.24 5.18 8.37
N ARG A 416 16.44 4.86 8.81
CA ARG A 416 16.84 4.92 10.22
C ARG A 416 16.74 6.35 10.76
N GLU A 417 17.32 7.31 10.04
CA GLU A 417 17.28 8.72 10.44
C GLU A 417 15.84 9.26 10.52
N ILE A 418 14.97 8.89 9.57
CA ILE A 418 13.55 9.25 9.62
C ILE A 418 12.88 8.68 10.87
N ILE A 419 13.15 7.42 11.21
CA ILE A 419 12.61 6.77 12.41
C ILE A 419 13.11 7.50 13.66
N ASP A 420 14.41 7.78 13.77
CA ASP A 420 15.01 8.47 14.91
C ASP A 420 14.41 9.87 15.11
N ILE A 421 14.24 10.64 14.04
CA ILE A 421 13.53 11.94 14.07
C ILE A 421 12.10 11.78 14.59
N MET A 422 11.37 10.78 14.10
CA MET A 422 9.96 10.59 14.44
C MET A 422 9.75 10.05 15.85
N VAL A 423 10.65 9.19 16.35
CA VAL A 423 10.58 8.62 17.70
C VAL A 423 11.15 9.59 18.74
N GLY A 424 11.92 10.60 18.32
CA GLY A 424 12.51 11.61 19.20
C GLY A 424 13.79 11.10 19.89
N CYS A 425 14.46 10.11 19.33
CA CYS A 425 15.80 9.73 19.74
C CYS A 425 16.76 10.86 19.35
N LYS A 426 17.39 11.47 20.38
CA LYS A 426 18.49 12.43 20.20
C LYS A 426 19.82 11.72 20.29
#